data_b02110145d330a75347b5c99fe8e523f
#
_entry.id   b02110145d330a75347b5c99fe8e523f
#
_cell.length_a   1.000
_cell.length_b   1.000
_cell.length_c   1.000
_cell.angle_alpha   90.00
_cell.angle_beta   90.00
_cell.angle_gamma   90.00
#
_symmetry.space_group_name_H-M   'P 1'
#
loop_
_entity.id
_entity.type
_entity.pdbx_description
1 polymer ?
#
loop_
_entity_poly.entity_id
_entity_poly.type
_entity_poly.pdbx_seq_one_letter_code
_entity_poly.pdbx_strand_id
1 'polypeptide(L)'
;MIGAAAATADHFERPGFVRQTASDRPGVAQPVPERDVPVQPWGRIFAGAMLGAALLLAGWEAYWRQWDPTPGYRNSAGAWAEQRARIDAGEGDATVLVGTSRVLFDVQLPVWQRLTGERPIQLALEGTSPLPVLEDLAADPDFTGRVLVDVTPDLFFSGYALRGAAIKHYHQRGPSQRSGHWLSKHLLESRLAFYDPDFALPTVLRRQAWPARPGLAPRTLVRKLMMQGPDRNTQMWARVETDPDYRALAKRIWAEDFGGPLPGMDTPQKKQAAIDAQIGRTVKAVERLRARGVGVVFVRPPSNGRYYAYEQQHMPRVQTWDALLKRTGLPGMHFEDYPAMQGLDLPEWSHLSRADAERYTAALAPLAQDAFERQEHAQAVAAR
;
A
#
# COMPACT_ATOMS: atom_id res chain seq x y z
N MET A 1 10.06 13.23 64.01
CA MET A 1 11.50 13.01 63.86
C MET A 1 11.72 11.56 63.50
N ILE A 2 11.92 11.30 62.21
CA ILE A 2 12.25 9.97 61.73
C ILE A 2 13.67 10.11 61.19
N GLY A 3 14.60 9.46 61.92
CA GLY A 3 16.02 9.50 61.60
C GLY A 3 16.25 8.81 60.23
N ALA A 4 16.83 9.56 59.32
CA ALA A 4 17.34 9.05 58.09
C ALA A 4 18.53 8.12 58.41
N ALA A 5 18.38 6.85 58.12
CA ALA A 5 19.42 5.87 58.28
C ALA A 5 20.60 6.20 57.35
N ALA A 6 21.65 6.68 57.94
CA ALA A 6 22.98 6.70 57.34
C ALA A 6 23.54 5.25 57.34
N ALA A 7 23.03 4.44 56.44
CA ALA A 7 23.51 3.08 56.28
C ALA A 7 23.58 2.80 54.78
N THR A 8 24.76 3.05 54.21
CA THR A 8 25.17 2.33 52.99
C THR A 8 26.52 2.70 52.45
N ALA A 9 27.32 3.53 53.15
CA ALA A 9 28.69 3.82 52.71
C ALA A 9 29.63 2.61 52.86
N ASP A 10 29.43 1.80 53.90
CA ASP A 10 30.37 0.71 54.27
C ASP A 10 30.25 -0.61 53.48
N HIS A 11 29.20 -0.74 52.66
CA HIS A 11 28.96 -2.05 52.00
C HIS A 11 29.88 -2.31 50.79
N PHE A 12 30.51 -1.26 50.28
CA PHE A 12 31.39 -1.34 49.10
C PHE A 12 32.90 -1.19 49.42
N GLU A 13 33.27 -0.89 50.67
CA GLU A 13 34.64 -0.79 51.10
C GLU A 13 35.13 -2.16 51.61
N ARG A 14 35.27 -3.13 50.74
CA ARG A 14 36.00 -4.38 51.04
C ARG A 14 37.48 -4.19 50.80
N PRO A 15 38.36 -4.77 51.65
CA PRO A 15 39.82 -4.73 51.39
C PRO A 15 40.12 -5.27 50.00
N GLY A 16 40.73 -4.44 49.15
CA GLY A 16 41.03 -4.77 47.75
C GLY A 16 40.02 -4.26 46.70
N PHE A 17 38.90 -3.65 47.12
CA PHE A 17 37.96 -3.05 46.19
C PHE A 17 38.30 -1.59 45.94
N VAL A 18 38.83 -1.28 44.76
CA VAL A 18 39.14 0.11 44.34
C VAL A 18 37.90 0.72 43.76
N ARG A 19 37.33 1.68 44.48
CA ARG A 19 36.21 2.48 43.97
C ARG A 19 36.69 3.41 42.87
N GLN A 20 36.38 3.08 41.63
CA GLN A 20 36.83 3.87 40.49
C GLN A 20 35.97 5.11 40.24
N THR A 21 34.63 5.01 40.43
CA THR A 21 33.71 6.12 40.20
C THR A 21 32.36 5.93 40.93
N ALA A 22 31.48 6.92 40.88
CA ALA A 22 30.10 6.83 41.35
C ALA A 22 29.26 5.73 40.62
N SER A 23 29.76 5.20 39.53
CA SER A 23 29.13 4.14 38.73
C SER A 23 29.32 2.73 39.27
N ASP A 24 30.14 2.53 40.32
CA ASP A 24 30.25 1.22 41.02
C ASP A 24 28.96 0.87 41.81
N ARG A 25 27.97 1.78 41.81
CA ARG A 25 26.69 1.55 42.47
C ARG A 25 25.77 0.69 41.55
N PRO A 26 25.01 -0.26 42.09
CA PRO A 26 24.02 -0.97 41.31
C PRO A 26 23.08 -0.02 40.59
N GLY A 27 22.84 -0.24 39.30
CA GLY A 27 21.96 0.57 38.46
C GLY A 27 22.56 1.84 37.85
N VAL A 28 23.84 2.13 38.11
CA VAL A 28 24.58 3.23 37.46
C VAL A 28 25.42 2.65 36.33
N ALA A 29 25.39 3.30 35.18
CA ALA A 29 26.20 2.90 34.03
C ALA A 29 27.70 2.96 34.40
N GLN A 30 28.40 1.85 34.20
CA GLN A 30 29.84 1.82 34.42
C GLN A 30 30.56 2.70 33.40
N PRO A 31 31.55 3.52 33.81
CA PRO A 31 32.35 4.23 32.83
C PRO A 31 33.10 3.20 31.99
N VAL A 32 33.10 3.41 30.70
CA VAL A 32 33.90 2.58 29.80
C VAL A 32 35.39 2.81 30.18
N PRO A 33 36.15 1.75 30.59
CA PRO A 33 37.56 1.93 30.90
C PRO A 33 38.28 2.51 29.68
N GLU A 34 39.11 3.50 29.89
CA GLU A 34 40.01 3.99 28.85
C GLU A 34 40.82 2.80 28.35
N ARG A 35 40.57 2.43 27.09
CA ARG A 35 41.31 1.37 26.43
C ARG A 35 42.37 2.01 25.56
N ASP A 36 43.63 1.62 25.76
CA ASP A 36 44.65 1.92 24.77
C ASP A 36 44.26 1.30 23.44
N VAL A 37 43.83 2.15 22.51
CA VAL A 37 43.52 1.72 21.16
C VAL A 37 44.86 1.53 20.44
N PRO A 38 45.24 0.29 20.12
CA PRO A 38 46.52 0.06 19.46
C PRO A 38 46.56 0.79 18.12
N VAL A 39 47.73 1.31 17.76
CA VAL A 39 47.94 1.94 16.46
C VAL A 39 47.72 0.90 15.37
N GLN A 40 46.61 0.98 14.70
CA GLN A 40 46.24 0.07 13.63
C GLN A 40 46.21 0.85 12.31
N PRO A 41 46.42 0.20 11.16
CA PRO A 41 46.26 0.82 9.85
C PRO A 41 44.78 0.96 9.50
N TRP A 42 44.02 1.76 10.29
CA TRP A 42 42.57 1.89 10.21
C TRP A 42 42.06 2.20 8.80
N GLY A 43 42.82 3.00 8.04
CA GLY A 43 42.44 3.30 6.64
C GLY A 43 42.44 2.04 5.75
N ARG A 44 43.43 1.14 5.92
CA ARG A 44 43.49 -0.12 5.18
C ARG A 44 42.42 -1.11 5.63
N ILE A 45 42.19 -1.19 6.94
CA ILE A 45 41.12 -2.04 7.51
C ILE A 45 39.77 -1.57 7.00
N PHE A 46 39.48 -0.27 7.04
CA PHE A 46 38.24 0.30 6.52
C PHE A 46 38.09 0.05 5.02
N ALA A 47 39.13 0.31 4.22
CA ALA A 47 39.12 0.04 2.78
C ALA A 47 38.87 -1.44 2.47
N GLY A 48 39.50 -2.35 3.21
CA GLY A 48 39.29 -3.80 3.08
C GLY A 48 37.86 -4.20 3.46
N ALA A 49 37.31 -3.65 4.54
CA ALA A 49 35.93 -3.88 4.95
C ALA A 49 34.91 -3.36 3.91
N MET A 50 35.13 -2.17 3.37
CA MET A 50 34.31 -1.60 2.32
C MET A 50 34.34 -2.42 1.03
N LEU A 51 35.54 -2.88 0.62
CA LEU A 51 35.69 -3.75 -0.55
C LEU A 51 34.97 -5.08 -0.32
N GLY A 52 35.16 -5.70 0.84
CA GLY A 52 34.49 -6.94 1.21
C GLY A 52 32.95 -6.79 1.20
N ALA A 53 32.44 -5.70 1.78
CA ALA A 53 31.01 -5.40 1.76
C ALA A 53 30.50 -5.19 0.32
N ALA A 54 31.24 -4.47 -0.52
CA ALA A 54 30.87 -4.25 -1.92
C ALA A 54 30.84 -5.56 -2.71
N LEU A 55 31.81 -6.44 -2.51
CA LEU A 55 31.84 -7.77 -3.16
C LEU A 55 30.67 -8.66 -2.69
N LEU A 56 30.36 -8.65 -1.39
CA LEU A 56 29.21 -9.39 -0.86
C LEU A 56 27.88 -8.87 -1.43
N LEU A 57 27.72 -7.54 -1.52
CA LEU A 57 26.53 -6.94 -2.11
C LEU A 57 26.41 -7.23 -3.61
N ALA A 58 27.53 -7.15 -4.35
CA ALA A 58 27.57 -7.49 -5.77
C ALA A 58 27.24 -8.97 -6.01
N GLY A 59 27.78 -9.87 -5.19
CA GLY A 59 27.47 -11.30 -5.25
C GLY A 59 25.99 -11.58 -4.93
N TRP A 60 25.43 -10.87 -3.94
CA TRP A 60 24.01 -10.97 -3.57
C TRP A 60 23.08 -10.48 -4.69
N GLU A 61 23.44 -9.34 -5.28
CA GLU A 61 22.71 -8.80 -6.44
C GLU A 61 22.77 -9.76 -7.65
N ALA A 62 23.98 -10.27 -7.98
CA ALA A 62 24.17 -11.23 -9.07
C ALA A 62 23.37 -12.52 -8.81
N TYR A 63 23.37 -13.01 -7.58
CA TYR A 63 22.58 -14.19 -7.20
C TYR A 63 21.08 -13.97 -7.49
N TRP A 64 20.48 -12.85 -7.05
CA TRP A 64 19.07 -12.62 -7.25
C TRP A 64 18.71 -12.41 -8.72
N ARG A 65 19.56 -11.75 -9.50
CA ARG A 65 19.32 -11.56 -10.95
C ARG A 65 19.24 -12.86 -11.71
N GLN A 66 19.84 -13.94 -11.23
CA GLN A 66 19.71 -15.28 -11.83
C GLN A 66 18.33 -15.92 -11.60
N TRP A 67 17.58 -15.44 -10.60
CA TRP A 67 16.27 -15.98 -10.23
C TRP A 67 15.11 -15.12 -10.72
N ASP A 68 15.33 -14.29 -11.73
CA ASP A 68 14.31 -13.47 -12.38
C ASP A 68 13.89 -12.16 -11.64
N PRO A 69 14.31 -11.80 -10.42
CA PRO A 69 14.02 -10.46 -9.90
C PRO A 69 14.70 -9.39 -10.76
N THR A 70 13.92 -8.38 -11.08
CA THR A 70 14.39 -7.18 -11.77
C THR A 70 14.29 -6.00 -10.82
N PRO A 71 15.19 -4.99 -10.91
CA PRO A 71 15.01 -3.74 -10.18
C PRO A 71 13.63 -3.15 -10.45
N GLY A 72 13.01 -2.62 -9.41
CA GLY A 72 11.66 -2.04 -9.50
C GLY A 72 11.39 -1.15 -8.30
N TYR A 73 10.37 -0.31 -8.42
CA TYR A 73 10.03 0.63 -7.36
C TYR A 73 9.18 -0.03 -6.27
N ARG A 74 9.37 0.42 -5.04
CA ARG A 74 8.67 -0.13 -3.87
C ARG A 74 7.33 0.54 -3.67
N ASN A 75 6.28 -0.26 -3.49
CA ASN A 75 5.00 0.25 -3.03
C ASN A 75 5.07 0.59 -1.53
N SER A 76 5.64 1.75 -1.22
CA SER A 76 5.88 2.23 0.14
C SER A 76 4.98 3.40 0.50
N ALA A 77 4.85 3.69 1.80
CA ALA A 77 4.16 4.90 2.25
C ALA A 77 4.84 6.18 1.74
N GLY A 78 6.17 6.14 1.53
CA GLY A 78 6.92 7.24 0.91
C GLY A 78 6.53 7.47 -0.56
N ALA A 79 6.41 6.38 -1.34
CA ALA A 79 5.98 6.46 -2.74
C ALA A 79 4.53 6.97 -2.87
N TRP A 80 3.64 6.53 -1.98
CA TRP A 80 2.28 7.05 -1.92
C TRP A 80 2.27 8.54 -1.57
N ALA A 81 3.01 8.92 -0.54
CA ALA A 81 3.08 10.31 -0.08
C ALA A 81 3.74 11.25 -1.10
N GLU A 82 4.62 10.74 -1.97
CA GLU A 82 5.18 11.50 -3.10
C GLU A 82 4.09 11.82 -4.13
N GLN A 83 3.26 10.83 -4.50
CA GLN A 83 2.15 11.07 -5.41
C GLN A 83 1.10 12.01 -4.81
N ARG A 84 0.76 11.84 -3.53
CA ARG A 84 -0.19 12.72 -2.84
C ARG A 84 0.30 14.19 -2.80
N ALA A 85 1.61 14.40 -2.62
CA ALA A 85 2.20 15.72 -2.57
C ALA A 85 2.21 16.47 -3.93
N ARG A 86 1.88 15.80 -5.04
CA ARG A 86 1.72 16.47 -6.34
C ARG A 86 0.55 17.47 -6.30
N ILE A 87 -0.50 17.17 -5.54
CA ILE A 87 -1.64 18.08 -5.33
C ILE A 87 -1.14 19.38 -4.69
N ASP A 88 -0.35 19.29 -3.60
CA ASP A 88 0.24 20.46 -2.92
C ASP A 88 1.24 21.23 -3.82
N ALA A 89 1.83 20.53 -4.79
CA ALA A 89 2.79 21.11 -5.75
C ALA A 89 2.14 21.79 -6.96
N GLY A 90 0.80 21.90 -6.99
CA GLY A 90 0.06 22.63 -8.01
C GLY A 90 -0.71 21.74 -9.01
N GLU A 91 -0.77 20.41 -8.77
CA GLU A 91 -1.59 19.49 -9.58
C GLU A 91 -2.93 19.18 -8.90
N GLY A 92 -3.51 20.17 -8.22
CA GLY A 92 -4.78 20.01 -7.52
C GLY A 92 -6.00 19.83 -8.42
N ASP A 93 -5.89 20.18 -9.69
CA ASP A 93 -6.90 20.00 -10.74
C ASP A 93 -6.82 18.65 -11.48
N ALA A 94 -5.81 17.84 -11.17
CA ALA A 94 -5.58 16.56 -11.82
C ALA A 94 -6.65 15.51 -11.49
N THR A 95 -6.76 14.49 -12.36
CA THR A 95 -7.52 13.27 -12.09
C THR A 95 -6.76 12.40 -11.09
N VAL A 96 -7.42 12.02 -9.99
CA VAL A 96 -6.87 11.16 -8.95
C VAL A 96 -7.56 9.80 -8.96
N LEU A 97 -6.77 8.72 -8.93
CA LEU A 97 -7.27 7.36 -8.81
C LEU A 97 -7.20 6.92 -7.35
N VAL A 98 -8.35 6.70 -6.74
CA VAL A 98 -8.50 6.27 -5.35
C VAL A 98 -9.10 4.87 -5.33
N GLY A 99 -8.44 3.93 -4.69
CA GLY A 99 -8.94 2.56 -4.75
C GLY A 99 -8.12 1.57 -3.93
N THR A 100 -8.43 0.32 -4.20
CA THR A 100 -7.75 -0.86 -3.67
C THR A 100 -6.61 -1.29 -4.60
N SER A 101 -6.11 -2.51 -4.39
CA SER A 101 -5.17 -3.13 -5.33
C SER A 101 -5.74 -3.28 -6.74
N ARG A 102 -7.06 -3.39 -6.92
CA ARG A 102 -7.65 -3.54 -8.26
C ARG A 102 -7.40 -2.31 -9.11
N VAL A 103 -7.77 -1.12 -8.67
CA VAL A 103 -7.45 0.11 -9.44
C VAL A 103 -5.93 0.32 -9.54
N LEU A 104 -5.16 -0.09 -8.53
CA LEU A 104 -3.71 0.00 -8.58
C LEU A 104 -3.11 -0.85 -9.72
N PHE A 105 -3.62 -2.06 -9.97
CA PHE A 105 -3.14 -2.98 -11.00
C PHE A 105 -3.83 -2.80 -12.34
N ASP A 106 -5.16 -2.58 -12.30
CA ASP A 106 -6.02 -2.69 -13.48
C ASP A 106 -6.07 -1.41 -14.29
N VAL A 107 -5.72 -0.24 -13.69
CA VAL A 107 -5.67 1.04 -14.39
C VAL A 107 -4.24 1.41 -14.73
N GLN A 108 -3.92 1.35 -16.03
CA GLN A 108 -2.58 1.61 -16.56
C GLN A 108 -2.43 3.09 -16.91
N LEU A 109 -1.63 3.83 -16.11
CA LEU A 109 -1.43 5.27 -16.26
C LEU A 109 -0.95 5.70 -17.65
N PRO A 110 -0.02 4.96 -18.34
CA PRO A 110 0.38 5.31 -19.70
C PRO A 110 -0.76 5.17 -20.73
N VAL A 111 -1.66 4.20 -20.54
CA VAL A 111 -2.82 4.01 -21.43
C VAL A 111 -3.82 5.13 -21.20
N TRP A 112 -4.12 5.44 -19.94
CA TRP A 112 -4.98 6.56 -19.57
C TRP A 112 -4.47 7.87 -20.18
N GLN A 113 -3.19 8.20 -19.96
CA GLN A 113 -2.58 9.42 -20.49
C GLN A 113 -2.65 9.53 -22.01
N ARG A 114 -2.47 8.42 -22.71
CA ARG A 114 -2.53 8.38 -24.18
C ARG A 114 -3.93 8.68 -24.71
N LEU A 115 -4.96 8.33 -23.96
CA LEU A 115 -6.35 8.50 -24.37
C LEU A 115 -6.99 9.83 -23.93
N THR A 116 -6.57 10.34 -22.78
CA THR A 116 -7.14 11.57 -22.20
C THR A 116 -6.24 12.79 -22.28
N GLY A 117 -4.95 12.59 -22.61
CA GLY A 117 -3.93 13.65 -22.57
C GLY A 117 -3.37 13.92 -21.17
N GLU A 118 -4.00 13.40 -20.11
CA GLU A 118 -3.64 13.62 -18.71
C GLU A 118 -3.12 12.34 -18.05
N ARG A 119 -2.02 12.45 -17.30
CA ARG A 119 -1.51 11.34 -16.49
C ARG A 119 -2.03 11.42 -15.07
N PRO A 120 -2.92 10.52 -14.66
CA PRO A 120 -3.59 10.64 -13.37
C PRO A 120 -2.63 10.39 -12.19
N ILE A 121 -3.00 10.89 -11.03
CA ILE A 121 -2.29 10.65 -9.76
C ILE A 121 -2.79 9.34 -9.16
N GLN A 122 -1.89 8.37 -8.95
CA GLN A 122 -2.24 7.06 -8.40
C GLN A 122 -2.16 7.05 -6.87
N LEU A 123 -3.32 7.09 -6.22
CA LEU A 123 -3.45 7.03 -4.75
C LEU A 123 -4.11 5.75 -4.23
N ALA A 124 -4.38 4.77 -5.07
CA ALA A 124 -4.90 3.48 -4.62
C ALA A 124 -3.92 2.76 -3.67
N LEU A 125 -4.47 2.05 -2.69
CA LEU A 125 -3.71 1.32 -1.66
C LEU A 125 -4.20 -0.14 -1.59
N GLU A 126 -3.29 -1.09 -1.78
CA GLU A 126 -3.63 -2.51 -1.72
C GLU A 126 -4.20 -2.90 -0.34
N GLY A 127 -5.18 -3.81 -0.36
CA GLY A 127 -5.84 -4.31 0.85
C GLY A 127 -6.48 -3.22 1.71
N THR A 128 -6.88 -2.10 1.10
CA THR A 128 -7.33 -0.94 1.86
C THR A 128 -8.58 -0.35 1.22
N SER A 129 -9.60 -0.09 2.04
CA SER A 129 -10.76 0.69 1.62
C SER A 129 -10.34 2.05 1.07
N PRO A 130 -10.91 2.52 -0.05
CA PRO A 130 -10.62 3.83 -0.62
C PRO A 130 -11.09 4.99 0.25
N LEU A 131 -12.01 4.76 1.19
CA LEU A 131 -12.66 5.81 1.95
C LEU A 131 -11.71 6.71 2.75
N PRO A 132 -10.70 6.23 3.46
CA PRO A 132 -9.77 7.12 4.15
C PRO A 132 -9.04 8.09 3.22
N VAL A 133 -8.70 7.65 1.99
CA VAL A 133 -8.06 8.51 0.98
C VAL A 133 -9.07 9.50 0.40
N LEU A 134 -10.31 9.07 0.15
CA LEU A 134 -11.39 9.93 -0.32
C LEU A 134 -11.73 11.02 0.71
N GLU A 135 -11.74 10.68 2.00
CA GLU A 135 -11.96 11.62 3.10
C GLU A 135 -10.80 12.62 3.24
N ASP A 136 -9.55 12.17 3.03
CA ASP A 136 -8.36 13.03 3.01
C ASP A 136 -8.44 14.06 1.88
N LEU A 137 -8.78 13.65 0.66
CA LEU A 137 -9.01 14.54 -0.47
C LEU A 137 -10.21 15.48 -0.23
N ALA A 138 -11.27 14.98 0.41
CA ALA A 138 -12.42 15.81 0.75
C ALA A 138 -12.13 16.87 1.80
N ALA A 139 -11.11 16.67 2.62
CA ALA A 139 -10.64 17.63 3.61
C ALA A 139 -9.61 18.64 3.05
N ASP A 140 -9.03 18.35 1.91
CA ASP A 140 -7.98 19.17 1.29
C ASP A 140 -8.59 20.24 0.37
N PRO A 141 -8.48 21.54 0.69
CA PRO A 141 -9.03 22.61 -0.13
C PRO A 141 -8.30 22.79 -1.47
N ASP A 142 -7.04 22.35 -1.57
CA ASP A 142 -6.23 22.50 -2.77
C ASP A 142 -6.61 21.47 -3.86
N PHE A 143 -7.38 20.44 -3.48
CA PHE A 143 -7.87 19.46 -4.44
C PHE A 143 -9.20 19.93 -5.06
N THR A 144 -9.17 20.25 -6.35
CA THR A 144 -10.30 20.78 -7.13
C THR A 144 -10.55 20.00 -8.43
N GLY A 145 -9.80 18.93 -8.67
CA GLY A 145 -9.82 18.13 -9.90
C GLY A 145 -10.92 17.08 -9.97
N ARG A 146 -10.57 15.88 -10.35
CA ARG A 146 -11.47 14.75 -10.57
C ARG A 146 -11.03 13.55 -9.76
N VAL A 147 -11.94 12.73 -9.27
CA VAL A 147 -11.60 11.50 -8.55
C VAL A 147 -12.38 10.29 -9.09
N LEU A 148 -11.64 9.26 -9.49
CA LEU A 148 -12.16 7.94 -9.80
C LEU A 148 -12.04 7.07 -8.55
N VAL A 149 -13.15 6.56 -8.03
CA VAL A 149 -13.20 5.81 -6.77
C VAL A 149 -13.54 4.34 -7.06
N ASP A 150 -12.62 3.44 -6.73
CA ASP A 150 -12.83 2.00 -6.80
C ASP A 150 -13.83 1.52 -5.73
N VAL A 151 -14.71 0.66 -6.15
CA VAL A 151 -15.63 -0.07 -5.26
C VAL A 151 -15.34 -1.57 -5.36
N THR A 152 -14.27 -2.01 -4.70
CA THR A 152 -14.02 -3.43 -4.41
C THR A 152 -14.87 -3.81 -3.19
N PRO A 153 -15.93 -4.63 -3.34
CA PRO A 153 -17.02 -4.68 -2.37
C PRO A 153 -16.61 -5.08 -0.96
N ASP A 154 -15.78 -6.11 -0.82
CA ASP A 154 -15.33 -6.63 0.47
C ASP A 154 -14.47 -5.61 1.24
N LEU A 155 -13.61 -4.88 0.55
CA LEU A 155 -12.76 -3.84 1.16
C LEU A 155 -13.53 -2.53 1.37
N PHE A 156 -14.33 -2.11 0.37
CA PHE A 156 -15.07 -0.86 0.45
C PHE A 156 -16.06 -0.85 1.61
N PHE A 157 -16.92 -1.88 1.70
CA PHE A 157 -18.01 -1.91 2.65
C PHE A 157 -17.62 -2.47 4.02
N SER A 158 -16.49 -3.18 4.15
CA SER A 158 -15.93 -3.52 5.47
C SER A 158 -15.17 -2.36 6.12
N GLY A 159 -14.68 -1.43 5.30
CA GLY A 159 -13.81 -0.37 5.78
C GLY A 159 -12.41 -0.85 6.20
N TYR A 160 -12.01 -2.07 5.79
CA TYR A 160 -10.70 -2.62 6.09
C TYR A 160 -9.59 -1.76 5.49
N ALA A 161 -8.54 -1.46 6.25
CA ALA A 161 -7.52 -0.49 5.85
C ALA A 161 -6.10 -0.96 6.23
N LEU A 162 -5.60 -1.99 5.54
CA LEU A 162 -4.25 -2.56 5.76
C LEU A 162 -3.15 -1.49 5.62
N ARG A 163 -3.25 -0.64 4.62
CA ARG A 163 -2.26 0.39 4.28
C ARG A 163 -2.67 1.81 4.71
N GLY A 164 -3.70 1.95 5.52
CA GLY A 164 -4.21 3.25 5.98
C GLY A 164 -3.16 4.14 6.67
N ALA A 165 -2.09 3.56 7.21
CA ALA A 165 -0.96 4.30 7.78
C ALA A 165 -0.20 5.18 6.76
N ALA A 166 -0.39 4.97 5.44
CA ALA A 166 0.24 5.80 4.40
C ALA A 166 -0.25 7.26 4.48
N ILE A 167 -1.52 7.47 4.78
CA ILE A 167 -2.11 8.82 4.95
C ILE A 167 -1.47 9.53 6.14
N LYS A 168 -1.39 8.84 7.29
CA LYS A 168 -0.72 9.39 8.47
C LYS A 168 0.75 9.71 8.18
N HIS A 169 1.44 8.83 7.45
CA HIS A 169 2.83 9.06 7.05
C HIS A 169 2.96 10.34 6.22
N TYR A 170 2.08 10.58 5.25
CA TYR A 170 2.09 11.79 4.43
C TYR A 170 2.00 13.06 5.28
N HIS A 171 1.02 13.15 6.20
CA HIS A 171 0.82 14.32 7.03
C HIS A 171 1.90 14.54 8.10
N GLN A 172 2.63 13.48 8.48
CA GLN A 172 3.61 13.54 9.57
C GLN A 172 5.07 13.42 9.12
N ARG A 173 5.33 13.19 7.81
CA ARG A 173 6.69 12.96 7.31
C ARG A 173 7.58 14.19 7.46
N GLY A 174 8.72 14.01 8.12
CA GLY A 174 9.76 15.03 8.26
C GLY A 174 10.75 15.04 7.08
N PRO A 175 11.71 15.99 7.10
CA PRO A 175 12.75 16.09 6.05
C PRO A 175 13.58 14.81 5.88
N SER A 176 13.94 14.14 6.98
CA SER A 176 14.73 12.90 6.94
C SER A 176 14.00 11.76 6.21
N GLN A 177 12.68 11.63 6.41
CA GLN A 177 11.88 10.62 5.71
C GLN A 177 11.74 10.94 4.22
N ARG A 178 11.59 12.22 3.86
CA ARG A 178 11.58 12.66 2.46
C ARG A 178 12.90 12.38 1.77
N SER A 179 14.02 12.77 2.40
CA SER A 179 15.36 12.51 1.86
C SER A 179 15.67 11.02 1.76
N GLY A 180 15.30 10.23 2.79
CA GLY A 180 15.46 8.78 2.78
C GLY A 180 14.66 8.12 1.64
N HIS A 181 13.42 8.53 1.41
CA HIS A 181 12.63 8.06 0.28
C HIS A 181 13.25 8.44 -1.06
N TRP A 182 13.70 9.69 -1.21
CA TRP A 182 14.35 10.16 -2.42
C TRP A 182 15.61 9.34 -2.74
N LEU A 183 16.48 9.12 -1.75
CA LEU A 183 17.69 8.30 -1.91
C LEU A 183 17.33 6.86 -2.30
N SER A 184 16.37 6.25 -1.59
CA SER A 184 15.88 4.90 -1.89
C SER A 184 15.42 4.80 -3.34
N LYS A 185 14.49 5.65 -3.76
CA LYS A 185 13.90 5.66 -5.08
C LYS A 185 14.91 5.86 -6.20
N HIS A 186 15.80 6.87 -6.08
CA HIS A 186 16.68 7.28 -7.18
C HIS A 186 17.99 6.51 -7.25
N LEU A 187 18.48 5.98 -6.12
CA LEU A 187 19.79 5.32 -6.07
C LEU A 187 19.70 3.80 -5.91
N LEU A 188 18.67 3.28 -5.24
CA LEU A 188 18.62 1.86 -4.87
C LEU A 188 17.54 1.09 -5.64
N GLU A 189 16.28 1.54 -5.57
CA GLU A 189 15.13 0.79 -6.08
C GLU A 189 15.23 0.48 -7.58
N SER A 190 15.61 1.47 -8.38
CA SER A 190 15.72 1.33 -9.84
C SER A 190 16.97 0.58 -10.30
N ARG A 191 17.91 0.24 -9.41
CA ARG A 191 19.22 -0.35 -9.76
C ARG A 191 19.48 -1.71 -9.15
N LEU A 192 18.90 -2.01 -7.98
CA LEU A 192 19.23 -3.20 -7.20
C LEU A 192 18.03 -4.13 -7.08
N ALA A 193 18.12 -5.31 -7.67
CA ALA A 193 17.07 -6.34 -7.61
C ALA A 193 16.85 -6.85 -6.18
N PHE A 194 17.91 -7.04 -5.39
CA PHE A 194 17.81 -7.50 -4.01
C PHE A 194 17.15 -6.48 -3.07
N TYR A 195 17.04 -5.23 -3.51
CA TYR A 195 16.41 -4.16 -2.71
C TYR A 195 14.88 -4.22 -2.76
N ASP A 196 14.32 -4.99 -3.67
CA ASP A 196 12.88 -5.30 -3.68
C ASP A 196 12.50 -5.97 -2.34
N PRO A 197 11.45 -5.49 -1.65
CA PRO A 197 11.03 -6.03 -0.34
C PRO A 197 10.78 -7.53 -0.35
N ASP A 198 10.36 -8.09 -1.49
CA ASP A 198 10.07 -9.50 -1.64
C ASP A 198 11.31 -10.38 -1.66
N PHE A 199 12.46 -9.81 -2.02
CA PHE A 199 13.76 -10.47 -2.10
C PHE A 199 14.75 -9.99 -1.04
N ALA A 200 14.36 -9.04 -0.19
CA ALA A 200 15.16 -8.60 0.93
C ALA A 200 15.44 -9.76 1.89
N LEU A 201 16.67 -9.85 2.40
CA LEU A 201 17.12 -10.94 3.29
C LEU A 201 16.13 -11.25 4.43
N PRO A 202 15.61 -10.28 5.20
CA PRO A 202 14.65 -10.57 6.26
C PRO A 202 13.35 -11.21 5.74
N THR A 203 12.91 -10.87 4.53
CA THR A 203 11.73 -11.46 3.90
C THR A 203 12.01 -12.87 3.45
N VAL A 204 13.15 -13.11 2.80
CA VAL A 204 13.59 -14.44 2.37
C VAL A 204 13.70 -15.38 3.57
N LEU A 205 14.33 -14.93 4.68
CA LEU A 205 14.45 -15.74 5.89
C LEU A 205 13.10 -16.05 6.52
N ARG A 206 12.19 -15.07 6.61
CA ARG A 206 10.83 -15.29 7.17
C ARG A 206 9.99 -16.25 6.34
N ARG A 207 10.23 -16.34 5.04
CA ARG A 207 9.48 -17.20 4.11
C ARG A 207 10.08 -18.59 3.94
N GLN A 208 11.19 -18.91 4.63
CA GLN A 208 11.70 -20.28 4.65
C GLN A 208 10.71 -21.18 5.40
N ALA A 209 10.64 -22.45 4.96
CA ALA A 209 9.88 -23.49 5.65
C ALA A 209 10.59 -23.90 6.95
N TRP A 210 10.57 -23.02 7.95
CA TRP A 210 11.05 -23.36 9.27
C TRP A 210 10.14 -24.43 9.91
N PRO A 211 10.67 -25.29 10.78
CA PRO A 211 9.84 -26.22 11.52
C PRO A 211 8.68 -25.49 12.18
N ALA A 212 7.46 -25.87 11.86
CA ALA A 212 6.27 -25.30 12.47
C ALA A 212 6.23 -25.64 13.98
N ARG A 213 5.83 -24.69 14.81
CA ARG A 213 5.52 -25.00 16.20
C ARG A 213 4.30 -25.92 16.23
N PRO A 214 4.26 -26.95 17.12
CA PRO A 214 3.10 -27.79 17.26
C PRO A 214 1.82 -26.95 17.48
N GLY A 215 0.77 -27.24 16.74
CA GLY A 215 -0.52 -26.54 16.84
C GLY A 215 -0.66 -25.25 16.03
N LEU A 216 0.38 -24.79 15.33
CA LEU A 216 0.31 -23.64 14.42
C LEU A 216 0.40 -24.11 12.98
N ALA A 217 -0.63 -23.79 12.18
CA ALA A 217 -0.56 -23.99 10.74
C ALA A 217 0.50 -23.04 10.13
N PRO A 218 1.37 -23.54 9.22
CA PRO A 218 2.29 -22.68 8.52
C PRO A 218 1.49 -21.68 7.68
N ARG A 219 1.76 -20.38 7.86
CA ARG A 219 1.14 -19.34 7.04
C ARG A 219 1.85 -19.28 5.69
N THR A 220 1.12 -19.62 4.65
CA THR A 220 1.61 -19.50 3.27
C THR A 220 1.39 -18.07 2.78
N LEU A 221 2.39 -17.46 2.17
CA LEU A 221 2.30 -16.11 1.63
C LEU A 221 2.75 -16.11 0.17
N VAL A 222 2.03 -15.38 -0.67
CA VAL A 222 2.53 -15.03 -2.01
C VAL A 222 3.75 -14.14 -1.83
N ARG A 223 4.83 -14.45 -2.54
CA ARG A 223 6.06 -13.66 -2.45
C ARG A 223 5.89 -12.31 -3.13
N LYS A 224 5.42 -12.30 -4.38
CA LYS A 224 5.31 -11.11 -5.20
C LYS A 224 4.13 -11.24 -6.14
N LEU A 225 3.35 -10.18 -6.30
CA LEU A 225 2.24 -10.12 -7.26
C LEU A 225 2.45 -9.03 -8.31
N MET A 226 3.21 -7.97 -7.98
CA MET A 226 3.26 -6.75 -8.78
C MET A 226 4.66 -6.31 -9.12
N MET A 227 4.75 -5.54 -10.21
CA MET A 227 5.86 -4.66 -10.56
C MET A 227 5.33 -3.23 -10.58
N GLN A 228 6.06 -2.31 -9.98
CA GLN A 228 5.66 -0.90 -9.87
C GLN A 228 6.65 0.02 -10.57
N GLY A 229 6.13 1.03 -11.26
CA GLY A 229 6.88 2.14 -11.84
C GLY A 229 7.11 3.30 -10.85
N PRO A 230 7.88 4.31 -11.28
CA PRO A 230 8.27 5.44 -10.43
C PRO A 230 7.10 6.33 -9.99
N ASP A 231 6.00 6.31 -10.72
CA ASP A 231 4.76 7.06 -10.50
C ASP A 231 3.63 6.19 -9.95
N ARG A 232 3.99 5.02 -9.44
CA ARG A 232 3.07 3.99 -8.96
C ARG A 232 2.19 3.36 -10.05
N ASN A 233 2.51 3.50 -11.34
CA ASN A 233 1.93 2.62 -12.34
C ASN A 233 2.31 1.19 -12.00
N THR A 234 1.32 0.34 -11.77
CA THR A 234 1.52 -1.01 -11.27
C THR A 234 1.01 -2.03 -12.29
N GLN A 235 1.76 -3.09 -12.49
CA GLN A 235 1.40 -4.19 -13.36
C GLN A 235 1.56 -5.51 -12.62
N MET A 236 0.82 -6.53 -13.02
CA MET A 236 1.01 -7.88 -12.51
C MET A 236 2.43 -8.36 -12.78
N TRP A 237 3.04 -9.06 -11.83
CA TRP A 237 4.34 -9.69 -12.04
C TRP A 237 4.20 -10.82 -13.05
N ALA A 238 5.05 -10.83 -14.09
CA ALA A 238 4.95 -11.78 -15.20
C ALA A 238 4.86 -13.24 -14.76
N ARG A 239 5.50 -13.62 -13.65
CA ARG A 239 5.45 -14.98 -13.13
C ARG A 239 4.05 -15.42 -12.67
N VAL A 240 3.20 -14.50 -12.23
CA VAL A 240 1.79 -14.81 -11.91
C VAL A 240 1.04 -15.19 -13.17
N GLU A 241 1.37 -14.57 -14.30
CA GLU A 241 0.75 -14.85 -15.60
C GLU A 241 1.26 -16.16 -16.24
N THR A 242 2.55 -16.44 -16.08
CA THR A 242 3.24 -17.52 -16.83
C THR A 242 3.44 -18.83 -16.07
N ASP A 243 3.50 -18.78 -14.71
CA ASP A 243 3.74 -19.93 -13.85
C ASP A 243 2.41 -20.45 -13.25
N PRO A 244 1.88 -21.60 -13.73
CA PRO A 244 0.61 -22.15 -13.25
C PRO A 244 0.62 -22.50 -11.76
N ASP A 245 1.76 -22.97 -11.22
CA ASP A 245 1.88 -23.36 -9.81
C ASP A 245 1.88 -22.12 -8.91
N TYR A 246 2.56 -21.06 -9.34
CA TYR A 246 2.56 -19.78 -8.63
C TYR A 246 1.16 -19.16 -8.62
N ARG A 247 0.45 -19.20 -9.75
CA ARG A 247 -0.94 -18.77 -9.88
C ARG A 247 -1.87 -19.57 -8.98
N ALA A 248 -1.70 -20.90 -8.95
CA ALA A 248 -2.47 -21.78 -8.07
C ALA A 248 -2.21 -21.48 -6.59
N LEU A 249 -0.95 -21.14 -6.23
CA LEU A 249 -0.60 -20.69 -4.88
C LEU A 249 -1.34 -19.40 -4.50
N ALA A 250 -1.33 -18.39 -5.37
CA ALA A 250 -2.05 -17.14 -5.13
C ALA A 250 -3.56 -17.38 -4.90
N LYS A 251 -4.19 -18.20 -5.75
CA LYS A 251 -5.59 -18.60 -5.63
C LYS A 251 -5.90 -19.33 -4.31
N ARG A 252 -5.02 -20.22 -3.85
CA ARG A 252 -5.21 -20.89 -2.55
C ARG A 252 -5.19 -19.91 -1.40
N ILE A 253 -4.28 -18.93 -1.44
CA ILE A 253 -4.16 -17.92 -0.37
C ILE A 253 -5.41 -17.05 -0.30
N TRP A 254 -5.92 -16.57 -1.43
CA TRP A 254 -7.20 -15.85 -1.44
C TRP A 254 -8.35 -16.70 -0.89
N ALA A 255 -8.36 -17.98 -1.21
CA ALA A 255 -9.41 -18.88 -0.78
C ALA A 255 -9.42 -19.18 0.74
N GLU A 256 -8.33 -18.91 1.46
CA GLU A 256 -8.27 -19.03 2.92
C GLU A 256 -9.25 -18.08 3.61
N ASP A 257 -9.51 -16.92 3.02
CA ASP A 257 -10.41 -15.89 3.57
C ASP A 257 -11.88 -16.10 3.15
N PHE A 258 -12.21 -17.07 2.28
CA PHE A 258 -13.58 -17.29 1.77
C PHE A 258 -14.40 -18.27 2.61
N GLY A 259 -13.95 -18.63 3.80
CA GLY A 259 -14.61 -19.60 4.69
C GLY A 259 -15.86 -19.10 5.40
N GLY A 260 -16.19 -17.81 5.28
CA GLY A 260 -17.34 -17.22 6.00
C GLY A 260 -17.52 -15.74 5.69
N PRO A 261 -18.46 -15.08 6.38
CA PRO A 261 -18.66 -13.65 6.23
C PRO A 261 -17.45 -12.85 6.71
N LEU A 262 -17.33 -11.63 6.21
CA LEU A 262 -16.27 -10.71 6.66
C LEU A 262 -16.35 -10.45 8.17
N PRO A 263 -15.20 -10.24 8.83
CA PRO A 263 -15.18 -9.92 10.26
C PRO A 263 -16.08 -8.73 10.61
N GLY A 264 -16.92 -8.91 11.63
CA GLY A 264 -17.90 -7.90 12.04
C GLY A 264 -19.18 -7.84 11.19
N MET A 265 -19.34 -8.73 10.21
CA MET A 265 -20.53 -8.84 9.34
C MET A 265 -21.20 -10.22 9.42
N ASP A 266 -21.07 -10.86 10.54
CA ASP A 266 -21.51 -12.24 10.82
C ASP A 266 -23.04 -12.40 10.88
N THR A 267 -23.78 -11.30 10.99
CA THR A 267 -25.26 -11.30 10.92
C THR A 267 -25.75 -10.32 9.85
N PRO A 268 -26.97 -10.54 9.27
CA PRO A 268 -27.56 -9.62 8.31
C PRO A 268 -27.65 -8.18 8.82
N GLN A 269 -27.96 -7.99 10.11
CA GLN A 269 -28.08 -6.67 10.72
C GLN A 269 -26.72 -5.97 10.84
N LYS A 270 -25.70 -6.67 11.29
CA LYS A 270 -24.33 -6.12 11.36
C LYS A 270 -23.78 -5.81 9.98
N LYS A 271 -24.02 -6.69 9.00
CA LYS A 271 -23.62 -6.47 7.62
C LYS A 271 -24.29 -5.21 7.07
N GLN A 272 -25.61 -5.06 7.20
CA GLN A 272 -26.32 -3.90 6.73
C GLN A 272 -25.85 -2.61 7.42
N ALA A 273 -25.64 -2.65 8.74
CA ALA A 273 -25.12 -1.50 9.48
C ALA A 273 -23.72 -1.07 9.01
N ALA A 274 -22.83 -2.03 8.72
CA ALA A 274 -21.51 -1.74 8.19
C ALA A 274 -21.60 -1.11 6.78
N ILE A 275 -22.40 -1.68 5.88
CA ILE A 275 -22.63 -1.12 4.54
C ILE A 275 -23.18 0.30 4.64
N ASP A 276 -24.21 0.54 5.45
CA ASP A 276 -24.81 1.85 5.62
C ASP A 276 -23.84 2.88 6.21
N ALA A 277 -22.98 2.45 7.14
CA ALA A 277 -21.95 3.30 7.70
C ALA A 277 -20.94 3.75 6.64
N GLN A 278 -20.45 2.84 5.79
CA GLN A 278 -19.49 3.20 4.73
C GLN A 278 -20.14 4.07 3.64
N ILE A 279 -21.37 3.77 3.25
CA ILE A 279 -22.12 4.63 2.31
C ILE A 279 -22.33 6.03 2.93
N GLY A 280 -22.71 6.12 4.20
CA GLY A 280 -22.88 7.40 4.89
C GLY A 280 -21.61 8.24 4.96
N ARG A 281 -20.46 7.61 5.17
CA ARG A 281 -19.14 8.27 5.08
C ARG A 281 -18.85 8.77 3.67
N THR A 282 -19.13 7.92 2.68
CA THR A 282 -18.95 8.27 1.26
C THR A 282 -19.78 9.48 0.87
N VAL A 283 -21.07 9.50 1.24
CA VAL A 283 -21.96 10.65 0.97
C VAL A 283 -21.38 11.94 1.52
N LYS A 284 -20.92 11.94 2.77
CA LYS A 284 -20.32 13.14 3.40
C LYS A 284 -19.04 13.61 2.69
N ALA A 285 -18.18 12.67 2.26
CA ALA A 285 -16.98 13.01 1.52
C ALA A 285 -17.32 13.58 0.13
N VAL A 286 -18.24 12.95 -0.57
CA VAL A 286 -18.73 13.39 -1.88
C VAL A 286 -19.38 14.78 -1.81
N GLU A 287 -20.20 15.06 -0.81
CA GLU A 287 -20.82 16.38 -0.62
C GLU A 287 -19.76 17.48 -0.49
N ARG A 288 -18.72 17.24 0.29
CA ARG A 288 -17.60 18.20 0.46
C ARG A 288 -16.82 18.42 -0.84
N LEU A 289 -16.56 17.34 -1.59
CA LEU A 289 -15.87 17.41 -2.89
C LEU A 289 -16.72 18.18 -3.92
N ARG A 290 -17.99 17.85 -4.03
CA ARG A 290 -18.93 18.52 -4.96
C ARG A 290 -19.13 20.01 -4.64
N ALA A 291 -19.11 20.39 -3.37
CA ALA A 291 -19.18 21.79 -2.96
C ALA A 291 -18.01 22.64 -3.49
N ARG A 292 -16.89 22.00 -3.89
CA ARG A 292 -15.74 22.63 -4.54
C ARG A 292 -15.70 22.41 -6.06
N GLY A 293 -16.72 21.82 -6.65
CA GLY A 293 -16.76 21.54 -8.08
C GLY A 293 -16.05 20.25 -8.50
N VAL A 294 -15.54 19.46 -7.55
CA VAL A 294 -14.80 18.22 -7.85
C VAL A 294 -15.71 17.18 -8.48
N GLY A 295 -15.30 16.63 -9.63
CA GLY A 295 -15.96 15.50 -10.29
C GLY A 295 -15.67 14.19 -9.56
N VAL A 296 -16.70 13.40 -9.26
CA VAL A 296 -16.58 12.10 -8.59
C VAL A 296 -17.27 11.02 -9.39
N VAL A 297 -16.54 9.94 -9.73
CA VAL A 297 -17.06 8.81 -10.47
C VAL A 297 -16.67 7.52 -9.77
N PHE A 298 -17.61 6.58 -9.64
CA PHE A 298 -17.34 5.27 -9.09
C PHE A 298 -17.03 4.25 -10.18
N VAL A 299 -16.12 3.32 -9.88
CA VAL A 299 -15.82 2.18 -10.74
C VAL A 299 -15.80 0.88 -9.94
N ARG A 300 -16.40 -0.17 -10.49
CA ARG A 300 -16.32 -1.53 -9.99
C ARG A 300 -15.45 -2.35 -10.96
N PRO A 301 -14.14 -2.56 -10.64
CA PRO A 301 -13.25 -3.37 -11.46
C PRO A 301 -13.68 -4.85 -11.47
N PRO A 302 -13.27 -5.63 -12.47
CA PRO A 302 -13.65 -7.04 -12.57
C PRO A 302 -13.03 -7.90 -11.47
N SER A 303 -13.68 -9.00 -11.20
CA SER A 303 -13.18 -10.16 -10.45
C SER A 303 -13.73 -11.42 -11.09
N ASN A 304 -13.12 -12.57 -10.87
CA ASN A 304 -13.64 -13.82 -11.41
C ASN A 304 -13.51 -15.00 -10.42
N GLY A 305 -13.91 -16.19 -10.86
CA GLY A 305 -13.76 -17.42 -10.12
C GLY A 305 -14.37 -17.40 -8.72
N ARG A 306 -13.65 -18.00 -7.76
CA ARG A 306 -14.13 -18.09 -6.37
C ARG A 306 -14.17 -16.73 -5.67
N TYR A 307 -13.33 -15.78 -6.06
CA TYR A 307 -13.36 -14.44 -5.48
C TYR A 307 -14.68 -13.72 -5.85
N TYR A 308 -15.03 -13.74 -7.13
CA TYR A 308 -16.31 -13.18 -7.59
C TYR A 308 -17.52 -13.87 -6.93
N ALA A 309 -17.50 -15.21 -6.83
CA ALA A 309 -18.56 -15.95 -6.17
C ALA A 309 -18.72 -15.55 -4.69
N TYR A 310 -17.59 -15.36 -3.98
CA TYR A 310 -17.59 -14.88 -2.61
C TYR A 310 -18.20 -13.46 -2.48
N GLU A 311 -17.81 -12.55 -3.37
CA GLU A 311 -18.37 -11.19 -3.39
C GLU A 311 -19.87 -11.19 -3.67
N GLN A 312 -20.34 -11.97 -4.62
CA GLN A 312 -21.78 -12.08 -4.93
C GLN A 312 -22.58 -12.63 -3.74
N GLN A 313 -22.02 -13.59 -3.04
CA GLN A 313 -22.67 -14.19 -1.87
C GLN A 313 -22.72 -13.23 -0.67
N HIS A 314 -21.61 -12.56 -0.37
CA HIS A 314 -21.47 -11.77 0.85
C HIS A 314 -21.75 -10.29 0.67
N MET A 315 -21.54 -9.76 -0.54
CA MET A 315 -21.67 -8.35 -0.90
C MET A 315 -22.48 -8.16 -2.21
N PRO A 316 -23.73 -8.67 -2.27
CA PRO A 316 -24.51 -8.64 -3.50
C PRO A 316 -24.70 -7.21 -4.02
N ARG A 317 -24.63 -7.04 -5.33
CA ARG A 317 -24.64 -5.76 -6.04
C ARG A 317 -25.78 -4.82 -5.58
N VAL A 318 -26.99 -5.36 -5.44
CA VAL A 318 -28.17 -4.57 -5.03
C VAL A 318 -28.00 -3.94 -3.64
N GLN A 319 -27.38 -4.66 -2.71
CA GLN A 319 -27.16 -4.17 -1.33
C GLN A 319 -25.98 -3.21 -1.20
N THR A 320 -25.06 -3.23 -2.14
CA THR A 320 -23.76 -2.54 -2.09
C THR A 320 -23.66 -1.47 -3.18
N TRP A 321 -23.30 -1.84 -4.38
CA TRP A 321 -23.09 -0.95 -5.51
C TRP A 321 -24.31 -0.09 -5.86
N ASP A 322 -25.46 -0.73 -6.07
CA ASP A 322 -26.69 -0.01 -6.47
C ASP A 322 -27.17 0.92 -5.35
N ALA A 323 -27.04 0.47 -4.09
CA ALA A 323 -27.35 1.31 -2.92
C ALA A 323 -26.40 2.51 -2.80
N LEU A 324 -25.11 2.33 -3.07
CA LEU A 324 -24.12 3.41 -3.08
C LEU A 324 -24.46 4.46 -4.13
N LEU A 325 -24.68 4.05 -5.39
CA LEU A 325 -25.02 4.98 -6.48
C LEU A 325 -26.32 5.71 -6.21
N LYS A 326 -27.35 5.00 -5.74
CA LYS A 326 -28.64 5.61 -5.37
C LYS A 326 -28.50 6.69 -4.30
N ARG A 327 -27.68 6.43 -3.26
CA ARG A 327 -27.53 7.37 -2.12
C ARG A 327 -26.60 8.55 -2.41
N THR A 328 -25.62 8.36 -3.28
CA THR A 328 -24.71 9.45 -3.69
C THR A 328 -25.27 10.27 -4.85
N GLY A 329 -26.15 9.69 -5.66
CA GLY A 329 -26.64 10.29 -6.90
C GLY A 329 -25.55 10.48 -7.96
N LEU A 330 -24.46 9.71 -7.87
CA LEU A 330 -23.30 9.83 -8.76
C LEU A 330 -23.25 8.71 -9.81
N PRO A 331 -22.62 8.97 -10.96
CA PRO A 331 -22.39 7.94 -11.97
C PRO A 331 -21.38 6.90 -11.50
N GLY A 332 -21.55 5.69 -12.02
CA GLY A 332 -20.60 4.61 -11.79
C GLY A 332 -20.53 3.65 -12.96
N MET A 333 -19.37 3.03 -13.18
CA MET A 333 -19.15 2.00 -14.17
C MET A 333 -18.91 0.67 -13.48
N HIS A 334 -19.88 -0.24 -13.58
CA HIS A 334 -19.73 -1.62 -13.13
C HIS A 334 -19.27 -2.48 -14.31
N PHE A 335 -18.22 -3.28 -14.13
CA PHE A 335 -17.64 -4.07 -15.23
C PHE A 335 -18.70 -4.97 -15.94
N GLU A 336 -19.71 -5.45 -15.23
CA GLU A 336 -20.78 -6.27 -15.80
C GLU A 336 -21.67 -5.52 -16.79
N ASP A 337 -21.73 -4.20 -16.72
CA ASP A 337 -22.59 -3.38 -17.55
C ASP A 337 -21.94 -3.02 -18.90
N TYR A 338 -20.63 -3.33 -19.05
CA TYR A 338 -19.86 -2.96 -20.23
C TYR A 338 -19.20 -4.18 -20.88
N PRO A 339 -19.63 -4.63 -22.06
CA PRO A 339 -19.05 -5.80 -22.73
C PRO A 339 -17.52 -5.72 -22.90
N ALA A 340 -16.98 -4.51 -23.13
CA ALA A 340 -15.53 -4.31 -23.26
C ALA A 340 -14.73 -4.53 -21.97
N MET A 341 -15.39 -4.59 -20.82
CA MET A 341 -14.80 -4.87 -19.51
C MET A 341 -15.00 -6.32 -19.05
N GLN A 342 -15.64 -7.14 -19.88
CA GLN A 342 -15.93 -8.54 -19.57
C GLN A 342 -14.98 -9.47 -20.31
N GLY A 343 -14.89 -10.72 -19.83
CA GLY A 343 -14.05 -11.76 -20.46
C GLY A 343 -12.55 -11.49 -20.40
N LEU A 344 -12.12 -10.61 -19.50
CA LEU A 344 -10.72 -10.30 -19.27
C LEU A 344 -10.04 -11.37 -18.41
N ASP A 345 -8.74 -11.59 -18.62
CA ASP A 345 -7.96 -12.54 -17.83
C ASP A 345 -7.56 -11.96 -16.47
N LEU A 346 -8.02 -12.63 -15.42
CA LEU A 346 -7.61 -12.39 -14.03
C LEU A 346 -6.88 -13.65 -13.53
N PRO A 347 -5.57 -13.74 -13.69
CA PRO A 347 -4.80 -14.96 -13.39
C PRO A 347 -5.01 -15.50 -11.99
N GLU A 348 -5.20 -14.65 -10.99
CA GLU A 348 -5.39 -15.04 -9.59
C GLU A 348 -6.75 -14.57 -9.02
N TRP A 349 -7.75 -14.35 -9.87
CA TRP A 349 -9.14 -13.99 -9.59
C TRP A 349 -9.41 -12.51 -9.22
N SER A 350 -8.42 -11.75 -8.81
CA SER A 350 -8.61 -10.39 -8.28
C SER A 350 -8.05 -9.28 -9.16
N HIS A 351 -6.94 -9.53 -9.87
CA HIS A 351 -6.25 -8.50 -10.66
C HIS A 351 -6.07 -8.97 -12.10
N LEU A 352 -6.13 -8.02 -13.02
CA LEU A 352 -5.98 -8.27 -14.45
C LEU A 352 -4.54 -8.62 -14.83
N SER A 353 -4.39 -9.49 -15.84
CA SER A 353 -3.12 -9.65 -16.54
C SER A 353 -2.68 -8.32 -17.15
N ARG A 354 -1.39 -8.16 -17.45
CA ARG A 354 -0.85 -6.91 -18.02
C ARG A 354 -1.61 -6.47 -19.27
N ALA A 355 -1.80 -7.41 -20.20
CA ALA A 355 -2.49 -7.12 -21.46
C ALA A 355 -3.94 -6.70 -21.23
N ASP A 356 -4.63 -7.35 -20.33
CA ASP A 356 -6.03 -7.06 -20.06
C ASP A 356 -6.23 -5.86 -19.15
N ALA A 357 -5.26 -5.47 -18.32
CA ALA A 357 -5.25 -4.19 -17.63
C ALA A 357 -5.17 -3.01 -18.63
N GLU A 358 -4.37 -3.15 -19.70
CA GLU A 358 -4.33 -2.13 -20.78
C GLU A 358 -5.67 -2.07 -21.54
N ARG A 359 -6.27 -3.22 -21.85
CA ARG A 359 -7.59 -3.29 -22.50
C ARG A 359 -8.70 -2.71 -21.62
N TYR A 360 -8.69 -3.05 -20.34
CA TYR A 360 -9.62 -2.51 -19.35
C TYR A 360 -9.50 -1.00 -19.23
N THR A 361 -8.27 -0.49 -19.13
CA THR A 361 -8.03 0.95 -19.06
C THR A 361 -8.50 1.66 -20.33
N ALA A 362 -8.27 1.03 -21.50
CA ALA A 362 -8.72 1.59 -22.78
C ALA A 362 -10.24 1.67 -22.88
N ALA A 363 -10.97 0.76 -22.25
CA ALA A 363 -12.43 0.81 -22.16
C ALA A 363 -12.91 1.80 -21.10
N LEU A 364 -12.23 1.87 -19.94
CA LEU A 364 -12.63 2.67 -18.79
C LEU A 364 -12.40 4.16 -18.99
N ALA A 365 -11.22 4.56 -19.49
CA ALA A 365 -10.79 5.95 -19.50
C ALA A 365 -11.75 6.88 -20.28
N PRO A 366 -12.22 6.54 -21.47
CA PRO A 366 -13.21 7.37 -22.18
C PRO A 366 -14.54 7.49 -21.43
N LEU A 367 -15.02 6.41 -20.83
CA LEU A 367 -16.27 6.40 -20.06
C LEU A 367 -16.17 7.30 -18.81
N ALA A 368 -15.03 7.24 -18.14
CA ALA A 368 -14.78 8.09 -16.99
C ALA A 368 -14.69 9.57 -17.40
N GLN A 369 -13.99 9.86 -18.48
CA GLN A 369 -13.89 11.22 -19.04
C GLN A 369 -15.29 11.80 -19.36
N ASP A 370 -16.09 11.06 -20.12
CA ASP A 370 -17.46 11.45 -20.43
C ASP A 370 -18.31 11.68 -19.17
N ALA A 371 -18.11 10.86 -18.13
CA ALA A 371 -18.86 11.01 -16.89
C ALA A 371 -18.44 12.27 -16.10
N PHE A 372 -17.16 12.63 -16.11
CA PHE A 372 -16.66 13.87 -15.52
C PHE A 372 -17.17 15.09 -16.28
N GLU A 373 -17.08 15.10 -17.60
CA GLU A 373 -17.57 16.20 -18.45
C GLU A 373 -19.06 16.48 -18.27
N ARG A 374 -19.88 15.42 -18.17
CA ARG A 374 -21.31 15.56 -17.86
C ARG A 374 -21.56 16.20 -16.50
N GLN A 375 -20.75 15.89 -15.47
CA GLN A 375 -20.90 16.49 -14.16
C GLN A 375 -20.50 17.96 -14.17
N GLU A 376 -19.40 18.31 -14.83
CA GLU A 376 -18.93 19.69 -14.98
C GLU A 376 -19.97 20.55 -15.71
N HIS A 377 -20.54 20.02 -16.80
CA HIS A 377 -21.61 20.71 -17.53
C HIS A 377 -22.86 20.94 -16.65
N ALA A 378 -23.29 19.91 -15.91
CA ALA A 378 -24.43 20.02 -15.02
C ALA A 378 -24.21 21.05 -13.89
N GLN A 379 -23.00 21.11 -13.34
CA GLN A 379 -22.62 22.09 -12.32
C GLN A 379 -22.60 23.52 -12.91
N ALA A 380 -22.04 23.69 -14.10
CA ALA A 380 -22.00 24.98 -14.78
C ALA A 380 -23.42 25.51 -15.12
N VAL A 381 -24.36 24.62 -15.47
CA VAL A 381 -25.79 24.99 -15.70
C VAL A 381 -26.46 25.36 -14.40
N ALA A 382 -26.20 24.66 -13.31
CA ALA A 382 -26.83 24.93 -12.01
C ALA A 382 -26.29 26.24 -11.32
N ALA A 383 -25.11 26.71 -11.72
CA ALA A 383 -24.50 27.95 -11.22
C ALA A 383 -24.96 29.21 -11.96
N ARG A 384 -25.74 29.07 -13.04
CA ARG A 384 -26.33 30.16 -13.82
C ARG A 384 -27.75 30.47 -13.36
#